data_41f9c1e90589eefa4d3fb778aee9316d
#
_entry.id   41f9c1e90589eefa4d3fb778aee9316d
#
_cell.length_a   1.000
_cell.length_b   1.000
_cell.length_c   1.000
_cell.angle_alpha   90.00
_cell.angle_beta   90.00
_cell.angle_gamma   90.00
#
_symmetry.space_group_name_H-M   'P 1'
#
loop_
_entity.id
_entity.type
_entity.pdbx_description
1 polymer ?
#
loop_
_entity_poly.entity_id
_entity_poly.type
_entity_poly.pdbx_seq_one_letter_code
_entity_poly.pdbx_strand_id
1 'polypeptide(L)'
;MENFINDLAGFVWTWNVPILVGSGIFFLIYSKLTPFKYLKHAFELILGRHSKQDDVGDVTHFQALTTALSGTIGLGNIAGVAIAIQLAGPGAIFWMWLTAIVGIATKFFTCTLSVMYRDVAEDGTVRGGPMYVIKNALPQSMMPLAYFFAAAGLIGALPGFQSNQLVQIMGDLPMFQFDNFNLIAGIVLAGVT
;
A
#
# COMPACT_ATOMS: atom_id res chain seq x y z
N MET A 1 -1.06 -28.85 -6.96
CA MET A 1 -0.59 -27.45 -7.16
C MET A 1 -1.21 -26.52 -6.13
N GLU A 2 -2.52 -26.59 -5.88
CA GLU A 2 -3.21 -25.79 -4.85
C GLU A 2 -2.61 -25.96 -3.44
N ASN A 3 -2.37 -27.19 -2.98
CA ASN A 3 -1.79 -27.43 -1.67
C ASN A 3 -0.41 -26.76 -1.50
N PHE A 4 0.45 -26.83 -2.54
CA PHE A 4 1.75 -26.18 -2.52
C PHE A 4 1.65 -24.66 -2.41
N ILE A 5 0.70 -24.05 -3.14
CA ILE A 5 0.48 -22.60 -3.08
C ILE A 5 -0.05 -22.18 -1.70
N ASN A 6 -0.97 -22.96 -1.13
CA ASN A 6 -1.52 -22.71 0.19
C ASN A 6 -0.46 -22.88 1.30
N ASP A 7 0.38 -23.89 1.22
CA ASP A 7 1.47 -24.14 2.17
C ASP A 7 2.52 -23.00 2.09
N LEU A 8 2.87 -22.60 0.86
CA LEU A 8 3.78 -21.48 0.65
C LEU A 8 3.21 -20.16 1.16
N ALA A 9 1.95 -19.88 0.89
CA ALA A 9 1.25 -18.70 1.40
C ALA A 9 1.22 -18.72 2.93
N GLY A 10 0.85 -19.84 3.54
CA GLY A 10 0.85 -20.03 4.99
C GLY A 10 2.23 -19.79 5.62
N PHE A 11 3.29 -20.33 5.02
CA PHE A 11 4.66 -20.09 5.45
C PHE A 11 5.04 -18.62 5.39
N VAL A 12 4.76 -17.95 4.27
CA VAL A 12 5.04 -16.52 4.09
C VAL A 12 4.30 -15.69 5.12
N TRP A 13 3.01 -15.93 5.36
CA TRP A 13 2.22 -15.19 6.33
C TRP A 13 2.68 -15.40 7.77
N THR A 14 3.11 -16.62 8.12
CA THR A 14 3.62 -16.96 9.47
C THR A 14 4.80 -16.09 9.87
N TRP A 15 5.69 -15.76 8.93
CA TRP A 15 6.87 -14.91 9.19
C TRP A 15 6.63 -13.43 8.92
N ASN A 16 5.80 -13.11 7.93
CA ASN A 16 5.56 -11.74 7.51
C ASN A 16 4.87 -10.91 8.61
N VAL A 17 3.84 -11.47 9.24
CA VAL A 17 3.08 -10.77 10.29
C VAL A 17 3.95 -10.39 11.49
N PRO A 18 4.72 -11.30 12.13
CA PRO A 18 5.62 -10.93 13.23
C PRO A 18 6.69 -9.91 12.83
N ILE A 19 7.24 -10.01 11.62
CA ILE A 19 8.25 -9.06 11.12
C ILE A 19 7.64 -7.67 10.94
N LEU A 20 6.46 -7.57 10.33
CA LEU A 20 5.77 -6.29 10.12
C LEU A 20 5.37 -5.63 11.44
N VAL A 21 4.77 -6.38 12.36
CA VAL A 21 4.38 -5.86 13.67
C VAL A 21 5.61 -5.51 14.51
N GLY A 22 6.61 -6.39 14.54
CA GLY A 22 7.85 -6.18 15.28
C GLY A 22 8.63 -4.96 14.78
N SER A 23 8.77 -4.80 13.46
CA SER A 23 9.42 -3.63 12.87
C SER A 23 8.66 -2.35 13.16
N GLY A 24 7.33 -2.37 13.10
CA GLY A 24 6.52 -1.20 13.42
C GLY A 24 6.61 -0.79 14.88
N ILE A 25 6.63 -1.74 15.82
CA ILE A 25 6.88 -1.48 17.24
C ILE A 25 8.29 -0.90 17.44
N PHE A 26 9.29 -1.48 16.78
CA PHE A 26 10.65 -0.96 16.81
C PHE A 26 10.70 0.50 16.34
N PHE A 27 10.11 0.82 15.20
CA PHE A 27 10.05 2.19 14.68
C PHE A 27 9.29 3.14 15.61
N LEU A 28 8.22 2.67 16.23
CA LEU A 28 7.44 3.47 17.17
C LEU A 28 8.25 3.88 18.40
N ILE A 29 8.99 2.93 18.95
CA ILE A 29 9.87 3.17 20.12
C ILE A 29 11.07 4.01 19.69
N TYR A 30 11.75 3.65 18.61
CA TYR A 30 12.93 4.34 18.09
C TYR A 30 12.64 5.82 17.79
N SER A 31 11.50 6.12 17.19
CA SER A 31 11.07 7.49 16.88
C SER A 31 10.54 8.26 18.10
N LYS A 32 10.44 7.62 19.27
CA LYS A 32 9.81 8.24 20.46
C LYS A 32 8.43 8.81 20.17
N LEU A 33 7.60 8.06 19.43
CA LEU A 33 6.23 8.44 19.04
C LEU A 33 6.17 9.69 18.14
N THR A 34 7.21 9.97 17.36
CA THR A 34 7.28 11.15 16.47
C THR A 34 6.04 11.34 15.60
N PRO A 35 5.49 10.30 14.92
CA PRO A 35 4.30 10.48 14.07
C PRO A 35 3.11 11.07 14.83
N PHE A 36 2.94 10.72 16.10
CA PHE A 36 1.85 11.22 16.93
C PHE A 36 2.13 12.61 17.48
N LYS A 37 3.38 12.91 17.83
CA LYS A 37 3.78 14.23 18.34
C LYS A 37 3.58 15.34 17.31
N TYR A 38 3.84 15.05 16.04
CA TYR A 38 3.75 16.02 14.96
C TYR A 38 2.45 15.92 14.15
N LEU A 39 1.43 15.24 14.67
CA LEU A 39 0.14 15.07 13.99
C LEU A 39 -0.50 16.43 13.64
N LYS A 40 -0.48 17.39 14.58
CA LYS A 40 -1.00 18.75 14.34
C LYS A 40 -0.26 19.43 13.19
N HIS A 41 1.07 19.34 13.17
CA HIS A 41 1.89 19.90 12.11
C HIS A 41 1.60 19.23 10.74
N ALA A 42 1.36 17.93 10.73
CA ALA A 42 0.96 17.21 9.51
C ALA A 42 -0.37 17.74 8.94
N PHE A 43 -1.35 18.03 9.78
CA PHE A 43 -2.59 18.67 9.34
C PHE A 43 -2.37 20.08 8.78
N GLU A 44 -1.48 20.87 9.38
CA GLU A 44 -1.15 22.22 8.90
C GLU A 44 -0.45 22.18 7.52
N LEU A 45 0.40 21.16 7.28
CA LEU A 45 1.02 20.91 5.98
C LEU A 45 -0.02 20.57 4.90
N ILE A 46 -0.97 19.67 5.21
CA ILE A 46 -2.04 19.28 4.27
C ILE A 46 -2.91 20.49 3.90
N LEU A 47 -3.17 21.39 4.85
CA LEU A 47 -3.91 22.63 4.63
C LEU A 47 -3.11 23.69 3.87
N GLY A 48 -1.89 23.39 3.45
CA GLY A 48 -1.06 24.27 2.64
C GLY A 48 -0.40 25.44 3.39
N ARG A 49 -0.47 25.46 4.74
CA ARG A 49 0.06 26.57 5.53
C ARG A 49 1.58 26.72 5.44
N HIS A 50 2.28 25.68 5.03
CA HIS A 50 3.75 25.65 4.95
C HIS A 50 4.26 25.37 3.53
N SER A 51 3.38 25.33 2.52
CA SER A 51 3.77 25.14 1.13
C SER A 51 4.44 26.42 0.59
N LYS A 52 5.64 26.27 0.02
CA LYS A 52 6.35 27.31 -0.68
C LYS A 52 6.20 27.12 -2.20
N GLN A 53 6.20 28.21 -2.97
CA GLN A 53 6.10 28.16 -4.43
C GLN A 53 7.31 27.47 -5.09
N ASP A 54 8.44 27.39 -4.40
CA ASP A 54 9.69 26.78 -4.91
C ASP A 54 9.89 25.33 -4.41
N ASP A 55 8.87 24.70 -3.79
CA ASP A 55 8.98 23.30 -3.37
C ASP A 55 9.08 22.37 -4.59
N VAL A 56 10.10 21.50 -4.58
CA VAL A 56 10.35 20.55 -5.68
C VAL A 56 9.30 19.45 -5.65
N GLY A 57 8.45 19.41 -6.67
CA GLY A 57 7.43 18.39 -6.87
C GLY A 57 6.28 18.90 -7.74
N ASP A 58 5.62 17.97 -8.44
CA ASP A 58 4.58 18.29 -9.42
C ASP A 58 3.18 18.44 -8.78
N VAL A 59 3.02 18.07 -7.51
CA VAL A 59 1.71 18.01 -6.82
C VAL A 59 1.78 18.63 -5.43
N THR A 60 0.67 19.23 -5.00
CA THR A 60 0.52 19.77 -3.67
C THR A 60 0.43 18.66 -2.62
N HIS A 61 0.67 18.99 -1.34
CA HIS A 61 0.54 18.02 -0.23
C HIS A 61 -0.86 17.38 -0.16
N PHE A 62 -1.91 18.15 -0.44
CA PHE A 62 -3.28 17.66 -0.47
C PHE A 62 -3.51 16.70 -1.66
N GLN A 63 -3.01 17.04 -2.85
CA GLN A 63 -3.08 16.18 -4.03
C GLN A 63 -2.31 14.87 -3.81
N ALA A 64 -1.11 14.94 -3.21
CA ALA A 64 -0.35 13.74 -2.87
C ALA A 64 -1.10 12.84 -1.88
N LEU A 65 -1.74 13.42 -0.86
CA LEU A 65 -2.56 12.67 0.09
C LEU A 65 -3.76 12.00 -0.61
N THR A 66 -4.51 12.75 -1.42
CA THR A 66 -5.71 12.21 -2.10
C THR A 66 -5.36 11.13 -3.10
N THR A 67 -4.25 11.27 -3.82
CA THR A 67 -3.73 10.24 -4.72
C THR A 67 -3.32 8.98 -3.95
N ALA A 68 -2.60 9.13 -2.84
CA ALA A 68 -2.21 8.01 -2.00
C ALA A 68 -3.43 7.29 -1.40
N LEU A 69 -4.45 8.03 -0.96
CA LEU A 69 -5.70 7.45 -0.44
C LEU A 69 -6.46 6.71 -1.54
N SER A 70 -6.58 7.29 -2.73
CA SER A 70 -7.23 6.66 -3.88
C SER A 70 -6.58 5.33 -4.27
N GLY A 71 -5.25 5.26 -4.26
CA GLY A 71 -4.53 4.03 -4.55
C GLY A 71 -4.53 3.00 -3.40
N THR A 72 -4.79 3.43 -2.16
CA THR A 72 -4.73 2.56 -0.98
C THR A 72 -6.10 2.02 -0.59
N ILE A 73 -7.15 2.82 -0.74
CA ILE A 73 -8.53 2.40 -0.41
C ILE A 73 -9.05 1.52 -1.54
N GLY A 74 -9.15 0.23 -1.27
CA GLY A 74 -9.60 -0.77 -2.22
C GLY A 74 -10.53 -1.80 -1.57
N LEU A 75 -10.94 -2.79 -2.34
CA LEU A 75 -11.80 -3.88 -1.87
C LEU A 75 -11.22 -4.63 -0.66
N GLY A 76 -9.89 -4.74 -0.56
CA GLY A 76 -9.24 -5.33 0.61
C GLY A 76 -9.61 -4.64 1.92
N ASN A 77 -9.78 -3.32 1.91
CA ASN A 77 -10.14 -2.55 3.10
C ASN A 77 -11.64 -2.66 3.45
N ILE A 78 -12.47 -3.09 2.53
CA ILE A 78 -13.93 -3.24 2.71
C ILE A 78 -14.26 -4.71 2.90
N ALA A 79 -14.07 -5.53 1.86
CA ALA A 79 -14.40 -6.95 1.89
C ALA A 79 -13.48 -7.73 2.83
N GLY A 80 -12.18 -7.43 2.86
CA GLY A 80 -11.22 -8.08 3.76
C GLY A 80 -11.54 -7.85 5.23
N VAL A 81 -11.97 -6.65 5.59
CA VAL A 81 -12.44 -6.35 6.96
C VAL A 81 -13.72 -7.10 7.29
N ALA A 82 -14.69 -7.15 6.37
CA ALA A 82 -15.92 -7.89 6.57
C ALA A 82 -15.66 -9.39 6.76
N ILE A 83 -14.80 -9.99 5.94
CA ILE A 83 -14.39 -11.40 6.06
C ILE A 83 -13.68 -11.64 7.39
N ALA A 84 -12.77 -10.75 7.81
CA ALA A 84 -12.07 -10.89 9.07
C ALA A 84 -13.05 -10.85 10.27
N ILE A 85 -14.06 -10.00 10.23
CA ILE A 85 -15.11 -9.95 11.27
C ILE A 85 -15.95 -11.23 11.26
N GLN A 86 -16.30 -11.74 10.07
CA GLN A 86 -17.04 -13.00 9.95
C GLN A 86 -16.28 -14.20 10.54
N LEU A 87 -14.98 -14.29 10.26
CA LEU A 87 -14.16 -15.44 10.68
C LEU A 87 -13.70 -15.36 12.14
N ALA A 88 -13.30 -14.17 12.59
CA ALA A 88 -12.70 -13.98 13.91
C ALA A 88 -13.61 -13.25 14.92
N GLY A 89 -14.81 -12.86 14.48
CA GLY A 89 -15.76 -12.12 15.29
C GLY A 89 -15.41 -10.62 15.45
N PRO A 90 -16.23 -9.87 16.22
CA PRO A 90 -16.06 -8.41 16.41
C PRO A 90 -14.71 -8.01 17.02
N GLY A 91 -14.05 -8.92 17.76
CA GLY A 91 -12.72 -8.70 18.31
C GLY A 91 -11.64 -8.41 17.25
N ALA A 92 -11.86 -8.81 15.99
CA ALA A 92 -10.96 -8.48 14.88
C ALA A 92 -10.72 -6.97 14.74
N ILE A 93 -11.76 -6.14 14.97
CA ILE A 93 -11.66 -4.69 14.88
C ILE A 93 -10.66 -4.13 15.90
N PHE A 94 -10.68 -4.64 17.12
CA PHE A 94 -9.74 -4.21 18.16
C PHE A 94 -8.29 -4.47 17.71
N TRP A 95 -7.99 -5.65 17.19
CA TRP A 95 -6.66 -5.99 16.70
C TRP A 95 -6.26 -5.17 15.47
N MET A 96 -7.20 -4.85 14.59
CA MET A 96 -6.97 -3.96 13.47
C MET A 96 -6.58 -2.55 13.93
N TRP A 97 -7.22 -1.99 14.94
CA TRP A 97 -6.85 -0.70 15.49
C TRP A 97 -5.47 -0.72 16.14
N LEU A 98 -5.17 -1.78 16.89
CA LEU A 98 -3.85 -1.94 17.52
C LEU A 98 -2.73 -2.00 16.45
N THR A 99 -2.93 -2.79 15.42
CA THR A 99 -1.96 -2.89 14.31
C THR A 99 -1.89 -1.60 13.49
N ALA A 100 -2.96 -0.84 13.37
CA ALA A 100 -2.95 0.46 12.70
C ALA A 100 -2.04 1.47 13.41
N ILE A 101 -2.05 1.51 14.76
CA ILE A 101 -1.15 2.36 15.55
C ILE A 101 0.32 2.04 15.22
N VAL A 102 0.65 0.77 15.15
CA VAL A 102 1.99 0.29 14.79
C VAL A 102 2.32 0.59 13.33
N GLY A 103 1.35 0.40 12.44
CA GLY A 103 1.48 0.65 11.01
C GLY A 103 1.73 2.13 10.67
N ILE A 104 1.19 3.07 11.44
CA ILE A 104 1.47 4.52 11.28
C ILE A 104 2.97 4.79 11.36
N ALA A 105 3.68 4.21 12.32
CA ALA A 105 5.12 4.41 12.45
C ALA A 105 5.89 3.85 11.24
N THR A 106 5.56 2.64 10.80
CA THR A 106 6.17 2.04 9.61
C THR A 106 5.93 2.90 8.37
N LYS A 107 4.70 3.38 8.17
CA LYS A 107 4.36 4.24 7.04
C LYS A 107 5.09 5.58 7.09
N PHE A 108 5.21 6.18 8.27
CA PHE A 108 5.97 7.41 8.48
C PHE A 108 7.42 7.26 8.01
N PHE A 109 8.11 6.20 8.44
CA PHE A 109 9.50 5.96 8.01
C PHE A 109 9.61 5.67 6.52
N THR A 110 8.75 4.83 5.97
CA THR A 110 8.81 4.50 4.53
C THR A 110 8.58 5.72 3.64
N CYS A 111 7.62 6.58 3.99
CA CYS A 111 7.38 7.81 3.25
C CYS A 111 8.54 8.81 3.41
N THR A 112 9.03 9.00 4.64
CA THR A 112 10.16 9.90 4.90
C THR A 112 11.42 9.48 4.14
N LEU A 113 11.78 8.20 4.19
CA LEU A 113 12.94 7.65 3.48
C LEU A 113 12.75 7.78 1.95
N SER A 114 11.55 7.54 1.44
CA SER A 114 11.26 7.69 0.00
C SER A 114 11.48 9.11 -0.51
N VAL A 115 11.19 10.12 0.32
CA VAL A 115 11.44 11.53 -0.02
C VAL A 115 12.92 11.88 0.15
N MET A 116 13.58 11.40 1.22
CA MET A 116 14.99 11.71 1.51
C MET A 116 15.94 11.15 0.44
N TYR A 117 15.65 9.98 -0.09
CA TYR A 117 16.51 9.24 -1.04
C TYR A 117 15.95 9.23 -2.46
N ARG A 118 15.08 10.20 -2.80
CA ARG A 118 14.57 10.37 -4.15
C ARG A 118 15.68 10.83 -5.09
N ASP A 119 15.64 10.40 -6.34
CA ASP A 119 16.46 10.90 -7.43
C ASP A 119 15.67 11.96 -8.22
N VAL A 120 16.36 12.95 -8.72
CA VAL A 120 15.81 13.90 -9.71
C VAL A 120 16.54 13.62 -11.02
N ALA A 121 15.80 13.21 -12.04
CA ALA A 121 16.36 12.94 -13.36
C ALA A 121 16.72 14.23 -14.07
N GLU A 122 17.52 14.15 -15.14
CA GLU A 122 17.97 15.32 -15.92
C GLU A 122 16.79 16.10 -16.53
N ASP A 123 15.68 15.44 -16.78
CA ASP A 123 14.42 16.02 -17.28
C ASP A 123 13.57 16.69 -16.18
N GLY A 124 14.07 16.74 -14.94
CA GLY A 124 13.35 17.26 -13.77
C GLY A 124 12.36 16.27 -13.14
N THR A 125 12.19 15.08 -13.71
CA THR A 125 11.28 14.06 -13.16
C THR A 125 11.77 13.55 -11.82
N VAL A 126 10.91 13.61 -10.80
CA VAL A 126 11.21 13.12 -9.45
C VAL A 126 10.91 11.63 -9.38
N ARG A 127 11.91 10.83 -9.01
CA ARG A 127 11.81 9.37 -8.87
C ARG A 127 12.13 8.98 -7.44
N GLY A 128 11.21 8.27 -6.78
CA GLY A 128 11.33 7.86 -5.40
C GLY A 128 10.75 6.48 -5.14
N GLY A 129 10.78 6.08 -3.88
CA GLY A 129 10.23 4.82 -3.43
C GLY A 129 11.30 3.86 -2.88
N PRO A 130 10.89 2.66 -2.40
CA PRO A 130 11.80 1.72 -1.73
C PRO A 130 13.01 1.31 -2.58
N MET A 131 12.84 1.21 -3.89
CA MET A 131 13.95 0.86 -4.82
C MET A 131 15.06 1.92 -4.80
N TYR A 132 14.68 3.20 -4.77
CA TYR A 132 15.62 4.31 -4.70
C TYR A 132 16.26 4.46 -3.32
N VAL A 133 15.50 4.15 -2.25
CA VAL A 133 16.07 4.05 -0.90
C VAL A 133 17.17 2.99 -0.85
N ILE A 134 16.92 1.80 -1.40
CA ILE A 134 17.93 0.72 -1.45
C ILE A 134 19.14 1.16 -2.28
N LYS A 135 18.91 1.75 -3.46
CA LYS A 135 19.96 2.21 -4.37
C LYS A 135 20.86 3.26 -3.74
N ASN A 136 20.26 4.26 -3.05
CA ASN A 136 20.97 5.46 -2.61
C ASN A 136 21.46 5.40 -1.16
N ALA A 137 20.84 4.54 -0.30
CA ALA A 137 21.17 4.43 1.12
C ALA A 137 21.95 3.17 1.49
N LEU A 138 21.90 2.12 0.67
CA LEU A 138 22.49 0.83 0.99
C LEU A 138 23.67 0.49 0.07
N PRO A 139 24.57 -0.42 0.50
CA PRO A 139 25.69 -0.88 -0.33
C PRO A 139 25.17 -1.53 -1.63
N GLN A 140 25.99 -1.45 -2.69
CA GLN A 140 25.64 -1.97 -4.02
C GLN A 140 25.33 -3.49 -4.02
N SER A 141 25.85 -4.23 -3.06
CA SER A 141 25.53 -5.65 -2.85
C SER A 141 24.06 -5.92 -2.53
N MET A 142 23.32 -4.89 -2.09
CA MET A 142 21.87 -4.98 -1.78
C MET A 142 20.97 -4.64 -2.98
N MET A 143 21.53 -4.27 -4.13
CA MET A 143 20.75 -3.97 -5.35
C MET A 143 19.80 -5.11 -5.80
N PRO A 144 20.14 -6.40 -5.65
CA PRO A 144 19.20 -7.47 -5.96
C PRO A 144 17.87 -7.36 -5.20
N LEU A 145 17.87 -6.81 -3.97
CA LEU A 145 16.65 -6.58 -3.21
C LEU A 145 15.76 -5.50 -3.86
N ALA A 146 16.36 -4.46 -4.46
CA ALA A 146 15.60 -3.43 -5.18
C ALA A 146 14.93 -4.02 -6.44
N TYR A 147 15.63 -4.87 -7.19
CA TYR A 147 15.05 -5.55 -8.35
C TYR A 147 13.96 -6.53 -7.95
N PHE A 148 14.18 -7.30 -6.88
CA PHE A 148 13.16 -8.20 -6.33
C PHE A 148 11.90 -7.43 -5.92
N PHE A 149 12.06 -6.31 -5.21
CA PHE A 149 10.93 -5.46 -4.82
C PHE A 149 10.20 -4.90 -6.03
N ALA A 150 10.92 -4.44 -7.07
CA ALA A 150 10.31 -3.93 -8.29
C ALA A 150 9.50 -5.01 -9.02
N ALA A 151 10.07 -6.21 -9.18
CA ALA A 151 9.39 -7.33 -9.84
C ALA A 151 8.15 -7.79 -9.04
N ALA A 152 8.28 -7.96 -7.73
CA ALA A 152 7.17 -8.33 -6.85
C ALA A 152 6.08 -7.24 -6.84
N GLY A 153 6.49 -5.96 -6.83
CA GLY A 153 5.57 -4.82 -6.88
C GLY A 153 4.80 -4.76 -8.20
N LEU A 154 5.45 -5.03 -9.32
CA LEU A 154 4.80 -5.08 -10.63
C LEU A 154 3.70 -6.15 -10.66
N ILE A 155 4.01 -7.35 -10.16
CA ILE A 155 3.02 -8.45 -10.09
C ILE A 155 1.91 -8.11 -9.08
N GLY A 156 2.25 -7.59 -7.91
CA GLY A 156 1.30 -7.26 -6.84
C GLY A 156 0.42 -6.06 -7.14
N ALA A 157 0.84 -5.17 -8.05
CA ALA A 157 0.05 -4.01 -8.47
C ALA A 157 -1.00 -4.35 -9.53
N LEU A 158 -1.00 -5.58 -10.09
CA LEU A 158 -2.01 -5.99 -11.05
C LEU A 158 -3.40 -5.98 -10.40
N PRO A 159 -4.41 -5.36 -11.02
CA PRO A 159 -5.75 -5.20 -10.45
C PRO A 159 -6.61 -6.48 -10.50
N GLY A 160 -5.97 -7.65 -10.56
CA GLY A 160 -6.65 -8.93 -10.74
C GLY A 160 -7.66 -9.26 -9.65
N PHE A 161 -7.32 -9.01 -8.39
CA PHE A 161 -8.23 -9.24 -7.26
C PHE A 161 -9.43 -8.30 -7.30
N GLN A 162 -9.20 -7.02 -7.51
CA GLN A 162 -10.25 -5.99 -7.58
C GLN A 162 -11.20 -6.24 -8.77
N SER A 163 -10.64 -6.57 -9.92
CA SER A 163 -11.40 -6.90 -11.12
C SER A 163 -12.26 -8.14 -10.92
N ASN A 164 -11.70 -9.20 -10.33
CA ASN A 164 -12.44 -10.42 -10.05
C ASN A 164 -13.63 -10.19 -9.08
N GLN A 165 -13.41 -9.45 -8.00
CA GLN A 165 -14.47 -9.14 -7.03
C GLN A 165 -15.55 -8.23 -7.64
N LEU A 166 -15.17 -7.27 -8.47
CA LEU A 166 -16.12 -6.42 -9.18
C LEU A 166 -17.02 -7.27 -10.10
N VAL A 167 -16.43 -8.16 -10.89
CA VAL A 167 -17.16 -9.05 -11.80
C VAL A 167 -18.08 -10.00 -11.03
N GLN A 168 -17.66 -10.54 -9.88
CA GLN A 168 -18.50 -11.36 -9.02
C GLN A 168 -19.75 -10.59 -8.52
N ILE A 169 -19.54 -9.40 -7.94
CA ILE A 169 -20.65 -8.58 -7.42
C ILE A 169 -21.62 -8.19 -8.54
N MET A 170 -21.12 -7.84 -9.71
CA MET A 170 -21.96 -7.52 -10.86
C MET A 170 -22.72 -8.75 -11.36
N GLY A 171 -22.08 -9.92 -11.40
CA GLY A 171 -22.71 -11.17 -11.82
C GLY A 171 -23.86 -11.63 -10.92
N ASP A 172 -23.90 -11.20 -9.65
CA ASP A 172 -25.01 -11.48 -8.73
C ASP A 172 -26.24 -10.61 -9.01
N LEU A 173 -26.09 -9.53 -9.78
CA LEU A 173 -27.21 -8.66 -10.15
C LEU A 173 -28.02 -9.26 -11.32
N PRO A 174 -29.35 -9.28 -11.25
CA PRO A 174 -30.20 -9.91 -12.28
C PRO A 174 -29.98 -9.36 -13.69
N MET A 175 -29.57 -8.10 -13.83
CA MET A 175 -29.34 -7.45 -15.12
C MET A 175 -28.06 -7.92 -15.83
N PHE A 176 -27.13 -8.57 -15.12
CA PHE A 176 -25.86 -9.05 -15.66
C PHE A 176 -25.77 -10.59 -15.73
N GLN A 177 -26.89 -11.29 -15.45
CA GLN A 177 -26.98 -12.75 -15.53
C GLN A 177 -27.22 -13.22 -16.98
N PHE A 178 -26.25 -13.04 -17.86
CA PHE A 178 -26.27 -13.53 -19.23
C PHE A 178 -25.03 -14.36 -19.55
N ASP A 179 -25.14 -15.20 -20.56
CA ASP A 179 -24.03 -16.07 -20.97
C ASP A 179 -22.79 -15.25 -21.33
N ASN A 180 -21.63 -15.71 -20.86
CA ASN A 180 -20.32 -15.08 -21.07
C ASN A 180 -20.12 -13.70 -20.40
N PHE A 181 -20.96 -13.28 -19.44
CA PHE A 181 -20.77 -12.02 -18.72
C PHE A 181 -19.35 -11.86 -18.17
N ASN A 182 -18.80 -12.88 -17.52
CA ASN A 182 -17.45 -12.84 -16.95
C ASN A 182 -16.36 -12.59 -18.00
N LEU A 183 -16.50 -13.16 -19.20
CA LEU A 183 -15.57 -12.95 -20.31
C LEU A 183 -15.67 -11.52 -20.84
N ILE A 184 -16.89 -11.03 -21.04
CA ILE A 184 -17.14 -9.68 -21.55
C ILE A 184 -16.65 -8.64 -20.54
N ALA A 185 -16.98 -8.79 -19.26
CA ALA A 185 -16.51 -7.92 -18.20
C ALA A 185 -14.98 -7.92 -18.08
N GLY A 186 -14.36 -9.09 -18.19
CA GLY A 186 -12.90 -9.21 -18.21
C GLY A 186 -12.24 -8.45 -19.37
N ILE A 187 -12.78 -8.58 -20.59
CA ILE A 187 -12.28 -7.85 -21.77
C ILE A 187 -12.46 -6.33 -21.61
N VAL A 188 -13.62 -5.88 -21.12
CA VAL A 188 -13.89 -4.45 -20.90
C VAL A 188 -12.93 -3.88 -19.85
N LEU A 189 -12.74 -4.57 -18.73
CA LEU A 189 -11.81 -4.13 -17.69
C LEU A 189 -10.36 -4.10 -18.19
N ALA A 190 -9.94 -5.09 -18.95
CA ALA A 190 -8.61 -5.11 -19.56
C ALA A 190 -8.39 -4.00 -20.60
N GLY A 191 -9.45 -3.50 -21.22
CA GLY A 191 -9.37 -2.39 -22.18
C GLY A 191 -9.37 -1.00 -21.54
N VAL A 192 -9.77 -0.90 -20.27
CA VAL A 192 -9.82 0.37 -19.50
C VAL A 192 -8.55 0.55 -18.64
N THR A 193 -7.85 -0.54 -18.31
CA THR A 193 -6.60 -0.54 -17.53
C THR A 193 -5.38 -0.55 -18.43
#